data_977dd0e3e1b446a4e9967391a2f9533f
#
_entry.id   977dd0e3e1b446a4e9967391a2f9533f
#
_cell.length_a   1.000
_cell.length_b   1.000
_cell.length_c   1.000
_cell.angle_alpha   90.00
_cell.angle_beta   90.00
_cell.angle_gamma   90.00
#
_symmetry.space_group_name_H-M   'P 1'
#
loop_
_entity.id
_entity.type
_entity.pdbx_description
1 polymer ?
#
loop_
_entity_poly.entity_id
_entity_poly.type
_entity_poly.pdbx_seq_one_letter_code
_entity_poly.pdbx_strand_id
1 'polypeptide(L)'
;MFYEFVEYMRELNTVTAAARLALALIIGGIIGLERGKQGRAAGMRTHILVSIGSALTAMIGFYARDYLGITATDPMRIAAQVISGIGFLGVGTILIKGRFQITGLTTAAGLWATAAIGLALGAGFYEGALITFVFIVVTVTILHRLEYRITKRYNRFGIYMEIISDGYVREAVDTLSSLYHVSDIQVTPPRSGKTTNVGIEANVHITGKTRITPDEVARELERLDYVAFSLESL
;
A
#
# COMPACT_ATOMS: atom_id res chain seq x y z
N MET A 1 -12.03 36.60 -20.13
CA MET A 1 -11.06 35.67 -20.71
C MET A 1 -10.74 34.49 -19.76
N PHE A 2 -10.12 34.68 -18.56
CA PHE A 2 -9.84 33.56 -17.64
C PHE A 2 -11.12 32.88 -17.11
N TYR A 3 -12.11 33.65 -16.69
CA TYR A 3 -13.39 33.13 -16.17
C TYR A 3 -14.17 32.36 -17.26
N GLU A 4 -14.25 32.91 -18.46
CA GLU A 4 -14.88 32.27 -19.61
C GLU A 4 -14.21 30.96 -20.01
N PHE A 5 -12.86 30.90 -19.92
CA PHE A 5 -12.11 29.68 -20.15
C PHE A 5 -12.42 28.61 -19.11
N VAL A 6 -12.49 28.98 -17.82
CA VAL A 6 -12.83 28.05 -16.75
C VAL A 6 -14.26 27.52 -16.91
N GLU A 7 -15.19 28.38 -17.28
CA GLU A 7 -16.58 28.01 -17.52
C GLU A 7 -16.70 27.07 -18.73
N TYR A 8 -16.02 27.37 -19.84
CA TYR A 8 -15.90 26.48 -21.00
C TYR A 8 -15.34 25.09 -20.62
N MET A 9 -14.31 25.02 -19.79
CA MET A 9 -13.72 23.76 -19.35
C MET A 9 -14.67 22.92 -18.48
N ARG A 10 -15.67 23.54 -17.85
CA ARG A 10 -16.70 22.84 -17.06
C ARG A 10 -17.83 22.27 -17.89
N GLU A 11 -18.06 22.80 -19.12
CA GLU A 11 -19.01 22.22 -20.06
C GLU A 11 -18.50 20.85 -20.57
N LEU A 12 -19.42 19.95 -20.90
CA LEU A 12 -19.08 18.65 -21.47
C LEU A 12 -19.17 18.74 -23.00
N ASN A 13 -18.02 18.80 -23.65
CA ASN A 13 -17.89 18.71 -25.11
C ASN A 13 -16.69 17.82 -25.46
N THR A 14 -16.47 17.54 -26.75
CA THR A 14 -15.39 16.61 -27.18
C THR A 14 -14.01 17.08 -26.73
N VAL A 15 -13.73 18.40 -26.76
CA VAL A 15 -12.43 18.95 -26.38
C VAL A 15 -12.20 18.81 -24.84
N THR A 16 -13.22 19.20 -24.07
CA THR A 16 -13.14 19.12 -22.61
C THR A 16 -13.15 17.67 -22.12
N ALA A 17 -13.88 16.78 -22.78
CA ALA A 17 -13.83 15.35 -22.50
C ALA A 17 -12.41 14.78 -22.72
N ALA A 18 -11.79 15.12 -23.85
CA ALA A 18 -10.40 14.71 -24.11
C ALA A 18 -9.42 15.28 -23.06
N ALA A 19 -9.57 16.55 -22.69
CA ALA A 19 -8.76 17.19 -21.66
C ALA A 19 -8.92 16.54 -20.29
N ARG A 20 -10.16 16.21 -19.88
CA ARG A 20 -10.44 15.50 -18.61
C ARG A 20 -9.79 14.12 -18.56
N LEU A 21 -9.90 13.35 -19.66
CA LEU A 21 -9.26 12.03 -19.75
C LEU A 21 -7.73 12.13 -19.76
N ALA A 22 -7.17 13.13 -20.45
CA ALA A 22 -5.72 13.38 -20.44
C ALA A 22 -5.22 13.75 -19.03
N LEU A 23 -5.95 14.61 -18.31
CA LEU A 23 -5.63 14.92 -16.91
C LEU A 23 -5.74 13.69 -16.01
N ALA A 24 -6.76 12.86 -16.19
CA ALA A 24 -6.92 11.60 -15.46
C ALA A 24 -5.76 10.63 -15.72
N LEU A 25 -5.30 10.54 -16.99
CA LEU A 25 -4.12 9.76 -17.37
C LEU A 25 -2.87 10.27 -16.65
N ILE A 26 -2.61 11.58 -16.71
CA ILE A 26 -1.42 12.21 -16.13
C ILE A 26 -1.41 12.02 -14.61
N ILE A 27 -2.49 12.35 -13.93
CA ILE A 27 -2.60 12.28 -12.48
C ILE A 27 -2.51 10.82 -12.01
N GLY A 28 -3.27 9.92 -12.62
CA GLY A 28 -3.17 8.49 -12.33
C GLY A 28 -1.77 7.93 -12.59
N GLY A 29 -1.12 8.40 -13.67
CA GLY A 29 0.25 8.04 -14.02
C GLY A 29 1.27 8.46 -12.97
N ILE A 30 1.19 9.71 -12.48
CA ILE A 30 2.11 10.24 -11.46
C ILE A 30 1.95 9.47 -10.14
N ILE A 31 0.71 9.28 -9.66
CA ILE A 31 0.44 8.52 -8.45
C ILE A 31 0.97 7.09 -8.59
N GLY A 32 0.61 6.42 -9.69
CA GLY A 32 0.98 5.03 -9.92
C GLY A 32 2.48 4.83 -10.17
N LEU A 33 3.18 5.80 -10.75
CA LEU A 33 4.63 5.79 -10.91
C LEU A 33 5.33 5.78 -9.54
N GLU A 34 4.89 6.65 -8.63
CA GLU A 34 5.44 6.71 -7.27
C GLU A 34 5.19 5.40 -6.51
N ARG A 35 3.99 4.83 -6.66
CA ARG A 35 3.65 3.53 -6.06
C ARG A 35 4.49 2.39 -6.63
N GLY A 36 4.72 2.40 -7.95
CA GLY A 36 5.57 1.41 -8.63
C GLY A 36 7.03 1.47 -8.17
N LYS A 37 7.59 2.69 -8.00
CA LYS A 37 8.96 2.87 -7.46
C LYS A 37 9.12 2.29 -6.06
N GLN A 38 8.06 2.27 -5.26
CA GLN A 38 8.05 1.70 -3.91
C GLN A 38 7.75 0.19 -3.90
N GLY A 39 7.67 -0.48 -5.05
CA GLY A 39 7.37 -1.91 -5.15
C GLY A 39 5.98 -2.31 -4.69
N ARG A 40 4.99 -1.39 -4.77
CA ARG A 40 3.61 -1.67 -4.34
C ARG A 40 2.85 -2.46 -5.41
N ALA A 41 1.86 -3.26 -4.98
CA ALA A 41 1.10 -4.18 -5.84
C ALA A 41 0.39 -3.49 -7.02
N ALA A 42 -0.15 -2.27 -6.83
CA ALA A 42 -0.73 -1.47 -7.89
C ALA A 42 0.24 -0.36 -8.33
N GLY A 43 0.69 -0.42 -9.58
CA GLY A 43 1.60 0.53 -10.19
C GLY A 43 0.94 1.49 -11.17
N MET A 44 1.76 2.06 -12.09
CA MET A 44 1.35 3.11 -13.02
C MET A 44 0.14 2.73 -13.88
N ARG A 45 0.18 1.55 -14.52
CA ARG A 45 -0.91 1.12 -15.41
C ARG A 45 -2.24 1.00 -14.69
N THR A 46 -2.24 0.44 -13.49
CA THR A 46 -3.46 0.25 -12.69
C THR A 46 -4.08 1.59 -12.30
N HIS A 47 -3.28 2.53 -11.79
CA HIS A 47 -3.77 3.86 -11.42
C HIS A 47 -4.28 4.67 -12.62
N ILE A 48 -3.62 4.60 -13.78
CA ILE A 48 -4.08 5.24 -15.02
C ILE A 48 -5.46 4.70 -15.41
N LEU A 49 -5.61 3.36 -15.49
CA LEU A 49 -6.87 2.75 -15.92
C LEU A 49 -8.02 3.06 -14.95
N VAL A 50 -7.75 3.04 -13.66
CA VAL A 50 -8.74 3.41 -12.62
C VAL A 50 -9.16 4.87 -12.76
N SER A 51 -8.21 5.79 -12.92
CA SER A 51 -8.50 7.22 -13.05
C SER A 51 -9.32 7.53 -14.31
N ILE A 52 -8.88 7.01 -15.48
CA ILE A 52 -9.57 7.23 -16.77
C ILE A 52 -10.96 6.60 -16.75
N GLY A 53 -11.09 5.35 -16.27
CA GLY A 53 -12.38 4.67 -16.22
C GLY A 53 -13.36 5.39 -15.30
N SER A 54 -12.90 5.90 -14.17
CA SER A 54 -13.71 6.70 -13.26
C SER A 54 -14.14 8.03 -13.90
N ALA A 55 -13.22 8.73 -14.55
CA ALA A 55 -13.52 9.99 -15.24
C ALA A 55 -14.57 9.80 -16.35
N LEU A 56 -14.39 8.77 -17.17
CA LEU A 56 -15.37 8.44 -18.21
C LEU A 56 -16.74 8.10 -17.60
N THR A 57 -16.77 7.34 -16.52
CA THR A 57 -18.03 6.96 -15.86
C THR A 57 -18.81 8.17 -15.34
N ALA A 58 -18.12 9.17 -14.75
CA ALA A 58 -18.76 10.41 -14.34
C ALA A 58 -19.28 11.18 -15.56
N MET A 59 -18.49 11.30 -16.64
CA MET A 59 -18.93 11.98 -17.87
C MET A 59 -20.16 11.32 -18.50
N ILE A 60 -20.29 9.99 -18.47
CA ILE A 60 -21.46 9.27 -18.98
C ILE A 60 -22.73 9.73 -18.24
N GLY A 61 -22.67 9.91 -16.92
CA GLY A 61 -23.82 10.39 -16.15
C GLY A 61 -24.28 11.80 -16.58
N PHE A 62 -23.32 12.72 -16.77
CA PHE A 62 -23.62 14.08 -17.24
C PHE A 62 -24.08 14.09 -18.70
N TYR A 63 -23.45 13.29 -19.57
CA TYR A 63 -23.87 13.14 -20.97
C TYR A 63 -25.31 12.63 -21.08
N ALA A 64 -25.67 11.64 -20.28
CA ALA A 64 -27.04 11.11 -20.27
C ALA A 64 -28.08 12.19 -19.89
N ARG A 65 -27.75 13.03 -18.88
CA ARG A 65 -28.62 14.13 -18.47
C ARG A 65 -28.71 15.22 -19.52
N ASP A 66 -27.55 15.72 -20.00
CA ASP A 66 -27.47 16.97 -20.77
C ASP A 66 -27.76 16.78 -22.27
N TYR A 67 -27.41 15.60 -22.84
CA TYR A 67 -27.59 15.33 -24.27
C TYR A 67 -28.69 14.32 -24.59
N LEU A 68 -28.97 13.36 -23.69
CA LEU A 68 -30.03 12.38 -23.93
C LEU A 68 -31.35 12.75 -23.22
N GLY A 69 -31.36 13.85 -22.45
CA GLY A 69 -32.55 14.33 -21.74
C GLY A 69 -33.04 13.41 -20.64
N ILE A 70 -32.18 12.52 -20.11
CA ILE A 70 -32.53 11.61 -19.02
C ILE A 70 -32.42 12.37 -17.69
N THR A 71 -33.48 13.11 -17.35
CA THR A 71 -33.51 13.94 -16.14
C THR A 71 -34.07 13.23 -14.90
N ALA A 72 -34.70 12.08 -15.10
CA ALA A 72 -35.38 11.35 -14.01
C ALA A 72 -34.41 10.61 -13.06
N THR A 73 -33.10 10.58 -13.39
CA THR A 73 -32.08 9.89 -12.60
C THR A 73 -30.94 10.83 -12.19
N ASP A 74 -30.39 10.61 -11.01
CA ASP A 74 -29.19 11.31 -10.55
C ASP A 74 -28.00 10.97 -11.47
N PRO A 75 -27.34 11.95 -12.13
CA PRO A 75 -26.19 11.73 -12.97
C PRO A 75 -25.00 11.11 -12.23
N MET A 76 -24.92 11.29 -10.92
CA MET A 76 -23.85 10.68 -10.09
C MET A 76 -24.14 9.23 -9.68
N ARG A 77 -25.30 8.70 -9.98
CA ARG A 77 -25.68 7.34 -9.60
C ARG A 77 -24.73 6.27 -10.17
N ILE A 78 -24.33 6.43 -11.45
CA ILE A 78 -23.36 5.52 -12.06
C ILE A 78 -21.98 5.70 -11.44
N ALA A 79 -21.59 6.94 -11.16
CA ALA A 79 -20.33 7.26 -10.51
C ALA A 79 -20.24 6.67 -9.10
N ALA A 80 -21.35 6.64 -8.34
CA ALA A 80 -21.42 6.02 -7.02
C ALA A 80 -21.09 4.51 -7.07
N GLN A 81 -21.43 3.81 -8.16
CA GLN A 81 -21.08 2.40 -8.35
C GLN A 81 -19.57 2.20 -8.54
N VAL A 82 -18.85 3.17 -9.08
CA VAL A 82 -17.38 3.11 -9.19
C VAL A 82 -16.77 3.08 -7.79
N ILE A 83 -17.24 3.95 -6.89
CA ILE A 83 -16.73 4.02 -5.50
C ILE A 83 -16.97 2.71 -4.75
N SER A 84 -18.12 2.08 -4.97
CA SER A 84 -18.42 0.75 -4.42
C SER A 84 -17.57 -0.33 -5.08
N GLY A 85 -17.50 -0.34 -6.42
CA GLY A 85 -16.82 -1.37 -7.22
C GLY A 85 -15.30 -1.37 -7.07
N ILE A 86 -14.67 -0.21 -6.86
CA ILE A 86 -13.22 -0.13 -6.66
C ILE A 86 -12.77 -0.87 -5.41
N GLY A 87 -13.67 -1.08 -4.44
CA GLY A 87 -13.40 -1.90 -3.26
C GLY A 87 -12.97 -3.32 -3.61
N PHE A 88 -13.52 -3.92 -4.68
CA PHE A 88 -13.12 -5.24 -5.16
C PHE A 88 -11.65 -5.27 -5.62
N LEU A 89 -11.21 -4.29 -6.40
CA LEU A 89 -9.80 -4.16 -6.79
C LEU A 89 -8.91 -3.89 -5.58
N GLY A 90 -9.39 -3.06 -4.64
CA GLY A 90 -8.70 -2.78 -3.38
C GLY A 90 -8.43 -4.06 -2.58
N VAL A 91 -9.44 -4.87 -2.36
CA VAL A 91 -9.30 -6.17 -1.66
C VAL A 91 -8.31 -7.08 -2.36
N GLY A 92 -8.29 -7.10 -3.70
CA GLY A 92 -7.32 -7.86 -4.49
C GLY A 92 -5.85 -7.47 -4.27
N THR A 93 -5.58 -6.33 -3.66
CA THR A 93 -4.21 -5.89 -3.31
C THR A 93 -3.83 -6.18 -1.85
N ILE A 94 -4.78 -6.61 -1.03
CA ILE A 94 -4.56 -6.89 0.39
C ILE A 94 -4.14 -8.35 0.54
N LEU A 95 -2.94 -8.55 1.06
CA LEU A 95 -2.37 -9.88 1.28
C LEU A 95 -2.07 -10.06 2.77
N ILE A 96 -2.41 -11.22 3.29
CA ILE A 96 -2.04 -11.65 4.62
C ILE A 96 -0.74 -12.46 4.48
N LYS A 97 0.35 -11.94 5.04
CA LYS A 97 1.64 -12.61 5.12
C LYS A 97 1.84 -13.16 6.52
N GLY A 98 2.04 -14.48 6.61
CA GLY A 98 2.14 -15.15 7.90
C GLY A 98 0.85 -15.04 8.72
N ARG A 99 0.95 -15.08 10.03
CA ARG A 99 -0.23 -15.09 10.92
C ARG A 99 -0.80 -13.71 11.24
N PHE A 100 -0.03 -12.63 11.12
CA PHE A 100 -0.43 -11.30 11.62
C PHE A 100 -0.05 -10.11 10.74
N GLN A 101 0.59 -10.30 9.60
CA GLN A 101 1.04 -9.18 8.76
C GLN A 101 0.08 -8.95 7.60
N ILE A 102 -0.71 -7.90 7.68
CA ILE A 102 -1.59 -7.46 6.58
C ILE A 102 -0.85 -6.41 5.77
N THR A 103 -0.63 -6.68 4.48
CA THR A 103 -0.01 -5.75 3.52
C THR A 103 -1.01 -5.34 2.46
N GLY A 104 -0.76 -4.19 1.79
CA GLY A 104 -1.62 -3.73 0.69
C GLY A 104 -2.72 -2.73 1.08
N LEU A 105 -2.98 -2.47 2.37
CA LEU A 105 -4.02 -1.53 2.81
C LEU A 105 -3.84 -0.12 2.20
N THR A 106 -2.62 0.42 2.23
CA THR A 106 -2.32 1.73 1.61
C THR A 106 -2.49 1.70 0.09
N THR A 107 -2.22 0.55 -0.55
CA THR A 107 -2.44 0.38 -2.00
C THR A 107 -3.93 0.41 -2.32
N ALA A 108 -4.75 -0.31 -1.56
CA ALA A 108 -6.20 -0.31 -1.69
C ALA A 108 -6.80 1.09 -1.52
N ALA A 109 -6.40 1.80 -0.46
CA ALA A 109 -6.80 3.19 -0.21
C ALA A 109 -6.34 4.13 -1.34
N GLY A 110 -5.13 3.93 -1.89
CA GLY A 110 -4.61 4.69 -3.03
C GLY A 110 -5.42 4.50 -4.31
N LEU A 111 -5.86 3.28 -4.61
CA LEU A 111 -6.74 3.01 -5.76
C LEU A 111 -8.10 3.67 -5.58
N TRP A 112 -8.68 3.59 -4.39
CA TRP A 112 -9.95 4.24 -4.06
C TRP A 112 -9.87 5.77 -4.24
N ALA A 113 -8.83 6.38 -3.72
CA ALA A 113 -8.59 7.81 -3.84
C ALA A 113 -8.32 8.24 -5.30
N THR A 114 -7.61 7.41 -6.09
CA THR A 114 -7.39 7.65 -7.52
C THR A 114 -8.71 7.60 -8.31
N ALA A 115 -9.61 6.68 -7.97
CA ALA A 115 -10.94 6.62 -8.56
C ALA A 115 -11.75 7.89 -8.25
N ALA A 116 -11.71 8.37 -7.00
CA ALA A 116 -12.39 9.60 -6.58
C ALA A 116 -11.86 10.84 -7.35
N ILE A 117 -10.52 10.94 -7.57
CA ILE A 117 -9.94 11.99 -8.42
C ILE A 117 -10.46 11.87 -9.86
N GLY A 118 -10.50 10.66 -10.42
CA GLY A 118 -11.04 10.44 -11.75
C GLY A 118 -12.48 10.90 -11.86
N LEU A 119 -13.35 10.55 -10.90
CA LEU A 119 -14.74 11.02 -10.85
C LEU A 119 -14.84 12.55 -10.79
N ALA A 120 -14.01 13.20 -9.98
CA ALA A 120 -13.96 14.65 -9.85
C ALA A 120 -13.56 15.32 -11.18
N LEU A 121 -12.54 14.79 -11.87
CA LEU A 121 -12.13 15.26 -13.19
C LEU A 121 -13.25 15.07 -14.22
N GLY A 122 -13.89 13.91 -14.25
CA GLY A 122 -15.01 13.62 -15.14
C GLY A 122 -16.20 14.54 -14.89
N ALA A 123 -16.45 14.94 -13.65
CA ALA A 123 -17.47 15.89 -13.28
C ALA A 123 -17.11 17.38 -13.58
N GLY A 124 -15.85 17.64 -13.97
CA GLY A 124 -15.36 19.02 -14.18
C GLY A 124 -15.00 19.76 -12.88
N PHE A 125 -14.86 19.03 -11.76
CA PHE A 125 -14.41 19.58 -10.46
C PHE A 125 -12.88 19.52 -10.36
N TYR A 126 -12.21 20.33 -11.20
CA TYR A 126 -10.75 20.33 -11.34
C TYR A 126 -10.04 20.75 -10.06
N GLU A 127 -10.54 21.75 -9.35
CA GLU A 127 -9.95 22.27 -8.13
C GLU A 127 -9.88 21.18 -7.05
N GLY A 128 -10.99 20.47 -6.85
CA GLY A 128 -11.05 19.37 -5.89
C GLY A 128 -10.12 18.21 -6.29
N ALA A 129 -10.07 17.87 -7.57
CA ALA A 129 -9.18 16.84 -8.09
C ALA A 129 -7.71 17.17 -7.87
N LEU A 130 -7.28 18.43 -8.19
CA LEU A 130 -5.89 18.86 -8.04
C LEU A 130 -5.46 18.97 -6.57
N ILE A 131 -6.30 19.53 -5.71
CA ILE A 131 -6.03 19.60 -4.27
C ILE A 131 -5.86 18.20 -3.69
N THR A 132 -6.79 17.29 -4.01
CA THR A 132 -6.73 15.90 -3.55
C THR A 132 -5.49 15.19 -4.08
N PHE A 133 -5.14 15.40 -5.35
CA PHE A 133 -3.92 14.86 -5.94
C PHE A 133 -2.66 15.29 -5.16
N VAL A 134 -2.54 16.59 -4.84
CA VAL A 134 -1.40 17.10 -4.06
C VAL A 134 -1.34 16.41 -2.69
N PHE A 135 -2.46 16.32 -1.98
CA PHE A 135 -2.48 15.65 -0.68
C PHE A 135 -2.12 14.16 -0.76
N ILE A 136 -2.57 13.45 -1.81
CA ILE A 136 -2.20 12.05 -2.00
C ILE A 136 -0.70 11.91 -2.25
N VAL A 137 -0.12 12.74 -3.15
CA VAL A 137 1.31 12.69 -3.44
C VAL A 137 2.12 13.01 -2.17
N VAL A 138 1.74 14.01 -1.40
CA VAL A 138 2.35 14.34 -0.11
C VAL A 138 2.29 13.13 0.84
N THR A 139 1.13 12.52 0.96
CA THR A 139 0.91 11.37 1.86
C THR A 139 1.78 10.18 1.47
N VAL A 140 1.76 9.78 0.20
CA VAL A 140 2.49 8.57 -0.24
C VAL A 140 3.99 8.77 -0.34
N THR A 141 4.47 10.02 -0.49
CA THR A 141 5.90 10.32 -0.69
C THR A 141 6.54 10.84 0.60
N ILE A 142 5.99 11.92 1.17
CA ILE A 142 6.61 12.62 2.30
C ILE A 142 6.34 11.85 3.60
N LEU A 143 5.08 11.48 3.85
CA LEU A 143 4.70 10.80 5.07
C LEU A 143 5.38 9.42 5.16
N HIS A 144 5.49 8.70 4.05
CA HIS A 144 6.22 7.44 3.98
C HIS A 144 7.71 7.61 4.35
N ARG A 145 8.37 8.66 3.86
CA ARG A 145 9.77 8.95 4.23
C ARG A 145 9.92 9.33 5.70
N LEU A 146 8.95 10.07 6.23
CA LEU A 146 8.93 10.46 7.64
C LEU A 146 8.71 9.25 8.55
N GLU A 147 7.74 8.41 8.22
CA GLU A 147 7.46 7.15 8.90
C GLU A 147 8.70 6.25 8.91
N TYR A 148 9.35 6.05 7.76
CA TYR A 148 10.60 5.30 7.66
C TYR A 148 11.70 5.86 8.57
N ARG A 149 11.85 7.21 8.66
CA ARG A 149 12.84 7.84 9.55
C ARG A 149 12.51 7.67 11.03
N ILE A 150 11.23 7.73 11.39
CA ILE A 150 10.75 7.55 12.77
C ILE A 150 10.87 6.07 13.16
N THR A 151 10.40 5.17 12.31
CA THR A 151 10.40 3.72 12.56
C THR A 151 11.81 3.14 12.56
N LYS A 152 12.74 3.70 11.76
CA LYS A 152 14.16 3.33 11.78
C LYS A 152 14.86 3.65 13.11
N ARG A 153 14.25 4.48 13.99
CA ARG A 153 14.70 4.70 15.38
C ARG A 153 14.30 3.57 16.33
N TYR A 154 13.28 2.80 15.99
CA TYR A 154 12.91 1.58 16.68
C TYR A 154 13.46 0.42 15.85
N ASN A 155 14.64 -0.08 16.20
CA ASN A 155 15.20 -1.29 15.58
C ASN A 155 14.26 -2.47 15.92
N ARG A 156 13.28 -2.70 15.05
CA ARG A 156 12.41 -3.88 15.09
C ARG A 156 12.67 -4.67 13.82
N PHE A 157 13.03 -5.92 13.99
CA PHE A 157 13.21 -6.84 12.88
C PHE A 157 12.85 -8.25 13.30
N GLY A 158 12.39 -9.05 12.34
CA GLY A 158 12.16 -10.48 12.57
C GLY A 158 13.47 -11.24 12.51
N ILE A 159 13.66 -12.17 13.44
CA ILE A 159 14.72 -13.16 13.39
C ILE A 159 14.10 -14.54 13.29
N TYR A 160 14.61 -15.32 12.35
CA TYR A 160 14.40 -16.75 12.27
C TYR A 160 15.65 -17.46 12.74
N MET A 161 15.51 -18.42 13.64
CA MET A 161 16.58 -19.36 13.99
C MET A 161 16.07 -20.78 13.87
N GLU A 162 16.93 -21.68 13.42
CA GLU A 162 16.66 -23.09 13.36
C GLU A 162 17.50 -23.82 14.41
N ILE A 163 16.83 -24.55 15.29
CA ILE A 163 17.44 -25.32 16.37
C ILE A 163 17.48 -26.80 15.99
N ILE A 164 18.51 -27.51 16.45
CA ILE A 164 18.80 -28.88 16.05
C ILE A 164 17.84 -29.94 16.64
N SER A 165 17.04 -29.58 17.67
CA SER A 165 16.08 -30.45 18.30
C SER A 165 15.02 -29.66 19.07
N ASP A 166 13.81 -30.21 19.17
CA ASP A 166 12.69 -29.65 19.94
C ASP A 166 12.98 -29.52 21.44
N GLY A 167 13.87 -30.35 22.01
CA GLY A 167 14.30 -30.24 23.39
C GLY A 167 14.91 -28.89 23.77
N TYR A 168 15.48 -28.17 22.84
CA TYR A 168 16.10 -26.84 23.04
C TYR A 168 15.16 -25.64 22.83
N VAL A 169 13.89 -25.87 22.47
CA VAL A 169 12.93 -24.76 22.18
C VAL A 169 12.81 -23.81 23.37
N ARG A 170 12.67 -24.35 24.58
CA ARG A 170 12.54 -23.55 25.80
C ARG A 170 13.78 -22.72 26.07
N GLU A 171 14.96 -23.37 26.04
CA GLU A 171 16.23 -22.71 26.23
C GLU A 171 16.50 -21.60 25.22
N ALA A 172 16.18 -21.86 23.97
CA ALA A 172 16.29 -20.89 22.87
C ALA A 172 15.39 -19.66 23.09
N VAL A 173 14.14 -19.88 23.54
CA VAL A 173 13.20 -18.79 23.86
C VAL A 173 13.67 -18.00 25.08
N ASP A 174 14.13 -18.66 26.11
CA ASP A 174 14.64 -18.02 27.32
C ASP A 174 15.91 -17.21 27.02
N THR A 175 16.81 -17.75 26.20
CA THR A 175 18.03 -17.04 25.75
C THR A 175 17.69 -15.81 24.92
N LEU A 176 16.83 -15.93 23.92
CA LEU A 176 16.34 -14.79 23.14
C LEU A 176 15.73 -13.70 24.01
N SER A 177 14.89 -14.09 24.97
CA SER A 177 14.20 -13.17 25.88
C SER A 177 15.13 -12.50 26.88
N SER A 178 16.26 -13.15 27.21
CA SER A 178 17.29 -12.60 28.10
C SER A 178 18.21 -11.59 27.37
N LEU A 179 18.54 -11.87 26.10
CA LEU A 179 19.44 -11.03 25.31
C LEU A 179 18.73 -9.83 24.70
N TYR A 180 17.48 -10.01 24.29
CA TYR A 180 16.71 -9.03 23.56
C TYR A 180 15.29 -8.89 24.09
N HIS A 181 14.70 -7.71 23.90
CA HIS A 181 13.26 -7.58 24.09
C HIS A 181 12.55 -8.20 22.88
N VAL A 182 11.88 -9.32 23.06
CA VAL A 182 11.24 -10.07 21.97
C VAL A 182 9.73 -10.09 22.11
N SER A 183 9.05 -10.13 20.97
CA SER A 183 7.61 -10.33 20.88
C SER A 183 7.28 -11.32 19.76
N ASP A 184 6.05 -11.84 19.77
CA ASP A 184 5.52 -12.69 18.70
C ASP A 184 6.40 -13.93 18.41
N ILE A 185 6.88 -14.59 19.48
CA ILE A 185 7.68 -15.81 19.32
C ILE A 185 6.79 -16.92 18.77
N GLN A 186 7.21 -17.53 17.68
CA GLN A 186 6.48 -18.61 17.01
C GLN A 186 7.41 -19.79 16.73
N VAL A 187 6.86 -20.98 16.95
CA VAL A 187 7.51 -22.22 16.54
C VAL A 187 6.99 -22.59 15.16
N THR A 188 7.88 -22.76 14.21
CA THR A 188 7.58 -23.01 12.80
C THR A 188 8.27 -24.28 12.31
N PRO A 189 7.80 -24.90 11.23
CA PRO A 189 8.54 -25.97 10.59
C PRO A 189 9.94 -25.49 10.16
N PRO A 190 10.95 -26.39 10.18
CA PRO A 190 12.31 -26.06 9.79
C PRO A 190 12.40 -25.69 8.31
N ARG A 191 13.10 -24.61 7.99
CA ARG A 191 13.30 -24.16 6.59
C ARG A 191 14.36 -25.01 5.87
N SER A 192 15.26 -25.66 6.60
CA SER A 192 16.25 -26.58 6.04
C SER A 192 15.66 -27.89 5.52
N GLY A 193 14.42 -28.21 5.89
CA GLY A 193 13.78 -29.50 5.58
C GLY A 193 14.24 -30.67 6.45
N LYS A 194 15.11 -30.45 7.44
CA LYS A 194 15.52 -31.50 8.40
C LYS A 194 14.40 -31.73 9.41
N THR A 195 13.83 -32.90 9.43
CA THR A 195 12.66 -33.25 10.27
C THR A 195 12.94 -33.23 11.77
N THR A 196 14.20 -33.30 12.16
CA THR A 196 14.63 -33.23 13.59
C THR A 196 14.74 -31.80 14.09
N ASN A 197 14.89 -30.83 13.19
CA ASN A 197 15.08 -29.44 13.52
C ASN A 197 13.73 -28.75 13.75
N VAL A 198 13.77 -27.63 14.48
CA VAL A 198 12.60 -26.78 14.73
C VAL A 198 12.96 -25.33 14.41
N GLY A 199 12.10 -24.65 13.69
CA GLY A 199 12.23 -23.21 13.42
C GLY A 199 11.61 -22.39 14.54
N ILE A 200 12.26 -21.29 14.92
CA ILE A 200 11.74 -20.28 15.83
C ILE A 200 11.80 -18.94 15.12
N GLU A 201 10.66 -18.29 14.99
CA GLU A 201 10.56 -16.91 14.52
C GLU A 201 10.20 -16.00 15.68
N ALA A 202 10.89 -14.87 15.80
CA ALA A 202 10.61 -13.88 16.83
C ALA A 202 10.84 -12.46 16.29
N ASN A 203 10.04 -11.51 16.77
CA ASN A 203 10.29 -10.09 16.54
C ASN A 203 11.21 -9.55 17.64
N VAL A 204 12.39 -9.11 17.25
CA VAL A 204 13.39 -8.52 18.14
C VAL A 204 13.21 -7.02 18.18
N HIS A 205 13.12 -6.48 19.39
CA HIS A 205 13.02 -5.04 19.66
C HIS A 205 14.30 -4.58 20.36
N ILE A 206 15.06 -3.73 19.71
CA ILE A 206 16.27 -3.15 20.31
C ILE A 206 15.94 -1.78 20.88
N THR A 207 15.94 -1.67 22.19
CA THR A 207 15.75 -0.43 22.93
C THR A 207 17.12 0.15 23.28
N GLY A 208 17.57 1.19 22.56
CA GLY A 208 18.83 1.85 22.88
C GLY A 208 19.41 2.67 21.74
N LYS A 209 20.51 3.38 22.04
CA LYS A 209 21.27 4.20 21.07
C LYS A 209 22.21 3.35 20.17
N THR A 210 22.42 2.10 20.50
CA THR A 210 23.32 1.19 19.77
C THR A 210 22.62 0.62 18.56
N ARG A 211 23.18 0.84 17.41
CA ARG A 211 22.73 0.23 16.14
C ARG A 211 23.21 -1.21 16.13
N ILE A 212 22.34 -2.14 16.46
CA ILE A 212 22.58 -3.58 16.24
C ILE A 212 21.85 -3.94 14.95
N THR A 213 22.54 -4.56 14.03
CA THR A 213 21.96 -5.03 12.75
C THR A 213 21.35 -6.43 12.90
N PRO A 214 20.36 -6.82 12.07
CA PRO A 214 19.85 -8.19 12.07
C PRO A 214 20.95 -9.24 11.90
N ASP A 215 21.94 -8.97 11.06
CA ASP A 215 23.07 -9.87 10.81
C ASP A 215 23.96 -10.04 12.07
N GLU A 216 24.10 -9.02 12.89
CA GLU A 216 24.87 -9.13 14.15
C GLU A 216 24.12 -10.01 15.15
N VAL A 217 22.79 -9.84 15.26
CA VAL A 217 21.95 -10.69 16.10
C VAL A 217 21.98 -12.14 15.61
N ALA A 218 21.83 -12.33 14.29
CA ALA A 218 21.90 -13.67 13.70
C ALA A 218 23.23 -14.37 14.05
N ARG A 219 24.38 -13.70 13.83
CA ARG A 219 25.70 -14.25 14.18
C ARG A 219 25.89 -14.52 15.66
N GLU A 220 25.27 -13.74 16.54
CA GLU A 220 25.32 -13.98 17.97
C GLU A 220 24.55 -15.25 18.35
N LEU A 221 23.38 -15.45 17.76
CA LEU A 221 22.57 -16.65 17.95
C LEU A 221 23.22 -17.92 17.37
N GLU A 222 23.92 -17.81 16.25
CA GLU A 222 24.67 -18.94 15.64
C GLU A 222 25.85 -19.44 16.49
N ARG A 223 26.26 -18.70 17.53
CA ARG A 223 27.29 -19.15 18.45
C ARG A 223 26.77 -20.14 19.49
N LEU A 224 25.46 -20.31 19.57
CA LEU A 224 24.82 -21.25 20.49
C LEU A 224 24.88 -22.67 19.89
N ASP A 225 25.37 -23.62 20.63
CA ASP A 225 25.64 -25.01 20.17
C ASP A 225 24.38 -25.72 19.62
N TYR A 226 23.21 -25.31 20.06
CA TYR A 226 21.92 -25.86 19.63
C TYR A 226 21.29 -25.13 18.44
N VAL A 227 21.89 -24.06 17.92
CA VAL A 227 21.40 -23.30 16.76
C VAL A 227 22.11 -23.81 15.50
N ALA A 228 21.35 -24.29 14.53
CA ALA A 228 21.88 -24.77 13.26
C ALA A 228 22.25 -23.62 12.33
N PHE A 229 21.40 -22.59 12.27
CA PHE A 229 21.64 -21.31 11.61
C PHE A 229 20.56 -20.28 12.03
N SER A 230 20.83 -19.01 11.81
CA SER A 230 19.86 -17.93 11.97
C SER A 230 19.96 -16.92 10.86
N LEU A 231 18.84 -16.20 10.60
CA LEU A 231 18.76 -15.18 9.55
C LEU A 231 17.64 -14.16 9.88
N GLU A 232 17.69 -13.02 9.21
CA GLU A 232 16.59 -12.06 9.26
C GLU A 232 15.32 -12.70 8.65
N SER A 233 14.23 -12.66 9.41
CA SER A 233 12.90 -13.08 8.94
C SER A 233 12.27 -11.92 8.17
N LEU A 234 11.90 -12.13 6.91
CA LEU A 234 11.24 -11.16 6.02
C LEU A 234 9.79 -10.94 6.40
#